data_aea8f3bc33dcff4778d552d8051f2b7c
#
_entry.id   aea8f3bc33dcff4778d552d8051f2b7c
#
_cell.length_a   1.000
_cell.length_b   1.000
_cell.length_c   1.000
_cell.angle_alpha   90.00
_cell.angle_beta   90.00
_cell.angle_gamma   90.00
#
_symmetry.space_group_name_H-M   'P 1'
#
loop_
_entity.id
_entity.type
_entity.pdbx_description
1 polymer ?
#
loop_
_entity_poly.entity_id
_entity_poly.type
_entity_poly.pdbx_seq_one_letter_code
_entity_poly.pdbx_strand_id
1 'polypeptide(L)'
;MKHWKYFVGVPFFTVFFSCTSTPNQQPVDYAAEVNPFIGTDFTGNTYPGAQAPFGMVQLSPDNGLPGWDRISGYFYPDSTIAGFSHTHLSGTGAGD
;
A
#
# COMPACT_ATOMS: atom_id res chain seq x y z
N MET A 1 9.05 -85.88 10.57
CA MET A 1 9.56 -84.72 9.79
C MET A 1 8.53 -83.60 9.95
N LYS A 2 8.84 -82.54 10.72
CA LYS A 2 7.93 -81.42 11.01
C LYS A 2 8.36 -80.25 10.14
N HIS A 3 7.55 -79.85 9.20
CA HIS A 3 7.74 -78.62 8.42
C HIS A 3 7.18 -77.43 9.20
N TRP A 4 8.05 -76.55 9.68
CA TRP A 4 7.71 -75.30 10.32
C TRP A 4 7.62 -74.23 9.21
N LYS A 5 6.43 -73.78 8.89
CA LYS A 5 6.19 -72.66 7.96
C LYS A 5 6.34 -71.36 8.76
N TYR A 6 7.40 -70.59 8.49
CA TYR A 6 7.56 -69.24 8.96
C TYR A 6 6.59 -68.32 8.22
N PHE A 7 5.65 -67.77 8.94
CA PHE A 7 4.75 -66.74 8.45
C PHE A 7 5.45 -65.41 8.68
N VAL A 8 6.09 -64.81 7.61
CA VAL A 8 6.69 -63.50 7.66
C VAL A 8 5.57 -62.48 7.47
N GLY A 9 5.14 -61.90 8.57
CA GLY A 9 4.20 -60.78 8.57
C GLY A 9 4.93 -59.51 8.08
N VAL A 10 4.52 -59.01 6.92
CA VAL A 10 4.97 -57.72 6.41
C VAL A 10 4.18 -56.63 7.16
N PRO A 11 4.82 -55.72 7.90
CA PRO A 11 4.11 -54.60 8.52
C PRO A 11 3.66 -53.65 7.41
N PHE A 12 2.36 -53.50 7.27
CA PHE A 12 1.74 -52.50 6.40
C PHE A 12 1.89 -51.14 7.02
N PHE A 13 2.92 -50.38 6.59
CA PHE A 13 3.19 -49.03 7.07
C PHE A 13 2.23 -48.07 6.35
N THR A 14 1.11 -47.77 6.98
CA THR A 14 0.15 -46.77 6.51
C THR A 14 0.75 -45.38 6.78
N VAL A 15 1.29 -44.77 5.72
CA VAL A 15 1.72 -43.37 5.74
C VAL A 15 0.47 -42.48 5.65
N PHE A 16 0.08 -41.89 6.78
CA PHE A 16 -0.95 -40.86 6.80
C PHE A 16 -0.34 -39.57 6.22
N PHE A 17 -0.69 -39.27 4.97
CA PHE A 17 -0.46 -37.94 4.40
C PHE A 17 -1.42 -36.98 5.09
N SER A 18 -0.93 -36.28 6.12
CA SER A 18 -1.62 -35.15 6.71
C SER A 18 -1.49 -33.96 5.76
N CYS A 19 -2.53 -33.70 4.97
CA CYS A 19 -2.66 -32.43 4.27
C CYS A 19 -2.90 -31.33 5.32
N THR A 20 -1.87 -30.58 5.67
CA THR A 20 -2.03 -29.31 6.38
C THR A 20 -2.59 -28.30 5.39
N SER A 21 -3.88 -28.01 5.49
CA SER A 21 -4.47 -26.86 4.83
C SER A 21 -3.84 -25.61 5.42
N THR A 22 -3.03 -24.91 4.63
CA THR A 22 -2.57 -23.55 4.96
C THR A 22 -3.82 -22.68 5.17
N PRO A 23 -3.92 -21.96 6.29
CA PRO A 23 -5.03 -21.04 6.49
C PRO A 23 -5.04 -20.05 5.30
N ASN A 24 -6.18 -19.92 4.68
CA ASN A 24 -6.40 -18.97 3.58
C ASN A 24 -6.27 -17.55 4.16
N GLN A 25 -5.04 -17.04 4.19
CA GLN A 25 -4.81 -15.64 4.55
C GLN A 25 -5.36 -14.80 3.40
N GLN A 26 -6.43 -14.09 3.69
CA GLN A 26 -6.93 -13.04 2.80
C GLN A 26 -5.79 -12.06 2.53
N PRO A 27 -5.54 -11.69 1.28
CA PRO A 27 -4.52 -10.69 0.99
C PRO A 27 -4.86 -9.39 1.73
N VAL A 28 -3.90 -8.89 2.48
CA VAL A 28 -4.07 -7.62 3.21
C VAL A 28 -4.11 -6.50 2.17
N ASP A 29 -5.19 -5.71 2.19
CA ASP A 29 -5.31 -4.53 1.35
C ASP A 29 -4.57 -3.36 2.01
N TYR A 30 -3.29 -3.24 1.72
CA TYR A 30 -2.47 -2.14 2.24
C TYR A 30 -2.90 -0.77 1.70
N ALA A 31 -3.61 -0.71 0.58
CA ALA A 31 -4.09 0.55 0.03
C ALA A 31 -5.21 1.16 0.89
N ALA A 32 -5.98 0.33 1.58
CA ALA A 32 -7.01 0.79 2.52
C ALA A 32 -6.44 1.52 3.75
N GLU A 33 -5.16 1.28 4.08
CA GLU A 33 -4.48 1.93 5.21
C GLU A 33 -3.83 3.27 4.82
N VAL A 34 -3.83 3.62 3.54
CA VAL A 34 -3.21 4.86 3.06
C VAL A 34 -4.18 6.03 3.24
N ASN A 35 -3.76 7.02 4.03
CA ASN A 35 -4.46 8.29 4.12
C ASN A 35 -3.73 9.35 3.26
N PRO A 36 -4.27 9.73 2.09
CA PRO A 36 -3.63 10.69 1.19
C PRO A 36 -3.56 12.12 1.75
N PHE A 37 -4.30 12.42 2.82
CA PHE A 37 -4.35 13.74 3.40
C PHE A 37 -3.32 13.98 4.51
N ILE A 38 -2.45 13.02 4.80
CA ILE A 38 -1.38 13.22 5.78
C ILE A 38 -0.45 14.35 5.32
N GLY A 39 -0.27 15.36 6.17
CA GLY A 39 0.60 16.50 5.89
C GLY A 39 0.00 17.58 4.99
N THR A 40 -1.27 17.49 4.63
CA THR A 40 -1.95 18.51 3.80
C THR A 40 -2.51 19.68 4.60
N ASP A 41 -2.21 19.73 5.89
CA ASP A 41 -2.63 20.79 6.83
C ASP A 41 -1.43 21.40 7.56
N PHE A 42 -1.63 22.53 8.22
CA PHE A 42 -0.59 23.29 8.92
C PHE A 42 0.63 23.58 8.02
N THR A 43 1.80 23.16 8.44
CA THR A 43 3.08 23.36 7.76
C THR A 43 3.58 22.08 7.07
N GLY A 44 2.70 21.11 6.84
CA GLY A 44 3.09 19.84 6.23
C GLY A 44 3.49 19.94 4.76
N ASN A 45 2.87 20.87 4.03
CA ASN A 45 3.19 21.16 2.63
C ASN A 45 3.26 19.93 1.73
N THR A 46 2.30 19.02 1.90
CA THR A 46 2.11 17.87 1.03
C THR A 46 0.83 18.01 0.22
N TYR A 47 0.77 17.33 -0.92
CA TYR A 47 -0.43 17.25 -1.75
C TYR A 47 -1.00 15.82 -1.74
N PRO A 48 -2.33 15.64 -1.91
CA PRO A 48 -2.99 14.33 -1.81
C PRO A 48 -2.90 13.51 -3.10
N GLY A 49 -1.79 13.58 -3.80
CA GLY A 49 -1.58 12.93 -5.08
C GLY A 49 -0.70 11.66 -4.95
N ALA A 50 -1.00 10.66 -5.76
CA ALA A 50 -0.15 9.49 -5.91
C ALA A 50 1.01 9.79 -6.85
N GLN A 51 2.22 9.45 -6.44
CA GLN A 51 3.42 9.60 -7.23
C GLN A 51 4.21 8.30 -7.26
N ALA A 52 4.58 7.85 -8.46
CA ALA A 52 5.51 6.74 -8.60
C ALA A 52 6.94 7.20 -8.30
N PRO A 53 7.82 6.32 -7.82
CA PRO A 53 9.24 6.65 -7.63
C PRO A 53 9.82 7.25 -8.90
N PHE A 54 10.50 8.40 -8.77
CA PHE A 54 11.07 9.18 -9.88
C PHE A 54 10.04 9.70 -10.90
N GLY A 55 8.75 9.66 -10.57
CA GLY A 55 7.71 10.23 -11.40
C GLY A 55 7.79 11.76 -11.44
N MET A 56 7.71 12.35 -12.63
CA MET A 56 7.64 13.81 -12.80
C MET A 56 6.21 14.32 -12.78
N VAL A 57 5.24 13.44 -12.99
CA VAL A 57 3.82 13.79 -12.97
C VAL A 57 3.29 13.61 -11.55
N GLN A 58 2.74 14.67 -10.99
CA GLN A 58 2.24 14.75 -9.62
C GLN A 58 0.82 15.32 -9.67
N LEU A 59 -0.13 14.51 -10.09
CA LEU A 59 -1.53 14.91 -10.18
C LEU A 59 -2.10 15.25 -8.81
N SER A 60 -2.59 16.47 -8.63
CA SER A 60 -3.21 16.91 -7.40
C SER A 60 -4.24 18.01 -7.65
N PRO A 61 -5.26 18.15 -6.79
CA PRO A 61 -6.07 19.35 -6.75
C PRO A 61 -5.25 20.54 -6.28
N ASP A 62 -5.60 21.74 -6.82
CA ASP A 62 -5.04 23.02 -6.45
C ASP A 62 -6.13 23.91 -5.85
N ASN A 63 -5.85 24.54 -4.71
CA ASN A 63 -6.76 25.49 -4.11
C ASN A 63 -6.73 26.86 -4.81
N GLY A 64 -5.63 27.17 -5.51
CA GLY A 64 -5.47 28.41 -6.27
C GLY A 64 -5.30 29.67 -5.41
N LEU A 65 -5.03 29.51 -4.12
CA LEU A 65 -4.80 30.61 -3.19
C LEU A 65 -3.29 30.73 -2.88
N PRO A 66 -2.75 31.96 -2.92
CA PRO A 66 -1.36 32.17 -2.56
C PRO A 66 -1.17 32.03 -1.04
N GLY A 67 -0.02 31.54 -0.63
CA GLY A 67 0.36 31.48 0.77
C GLY A 67 1.42 30.46 1.06
N TRP A 68 2.17 30.68 2.11
CA TRP A 68 3.23 29.77 2.52
C TRP A 68 2.72 28.37 2.86
N ASP A 69 1.52 28.29 3.48
CA ASP A 69 0.89 27.01 3.85
C ASP A 69 0.31 26.26 2.63
N ARG A 70 0.34 26.88 1.45
CA ARG A 70 -0.20 26.34 0.19
C ARG A 70 0.88 26.12 -0.87
N ILE A 71 2.11 26.02 -0.44
CA ILE A 71 3.26 25.91 -1.35
C ILE A 71 3.22 24.60 -2.17
N SER A 72 2.51 23.58 -1.67
CA SER A 72 2.26 22.33 -2.39
C SER A 72 1.07 22.38 -3.37
N GLY A 73 0.42 23.55 -3.50
CA GLY A 73 -0.78 23.75 -4.31
C GLY A 73 -2.08 23.35 -3.59
N TYR A 74 -2.03 22.50 -2.59
CA TYR A 74 -3.19 22.02 -1.85
C TYR A 74 -3.07 22.28 -0.35
N PHE A 75 -4.18 22.72 0.25
CA PHE A 75 -4.31 22.89 1.69
C PHE A 75 -5.68 22.40 2.17
N TYR A 76 -5.71 21.39 3.00
CA TYR A 76 -6.93 20.67 3.40
C TYR A 76 -8.04 21.56 4.00
N PRO A 77 -7.73 22.59 4.83
CA PRO A 77 -8.74 23.46 5.39
C PRO A 77 -9.45 24.38 4.38
N ASP A 78 -8.91 24.55 3.19
CA ASP A 78 -9.55 25.38 2.16
C ASP A 78 -10.82 24.72 1.64
N SER A 79 -11.87 25.51 1.46
CA SER A 79 -13.19 25.03 1.01
C SER A 79 -13.36 24.99 -0.51
N THR A 80 -12.37 25.45 -1.26
CA THR A 80 -12.43 25.57 -2.72
C THR A 80 -11.27 24.88 -3.40
N ILE A 81 -11.54 24.33 -4.57
CA ILE A 81 -10.55 23.81 -5.50
C ILE A 81 -10.67 24.62 -6.76
N ALA A 82 -9.57 25.24 -7.21
CA ALA A 82 -9.52 26.03 -8.43
C ALA A 82 -9.30 25.17 -9.67
N GLY A 83 -8.62 24.04 -9.52
CA GLY A 83 -8.33 23.14 -10.64
C GLY A 83 -7.49 21.93 -10.21
N PHE A 84 -6.88 21.31 -11.20
CA PHE A 84 -5.96 20.21 -11.04
C PHE A 84 -4.73 20.44 -11.91
N SER A 85 -3.55 20.35 -11.33
CA SER A 85 -2.30 20.44 -12.08
C SER A 85 -1.57 19.11 -12.14
N HIS A 86 -0.63 19.01 -13.07
CA HIS A 86 0.14 17.81 -13.33
C HIS A 86 1.54 17.86 -12.70
N THR A 87 1.96 19.04 -12.29
CA THR A 87 3.29 19.27 -11.72
C THR A 87 3.18 20.18 -10.51
N HIS A 88 3.78 19.76 -9.42
CA HIS A 88 3.90 20.54 -8.21
C HIS A 88 5.38 20.66 -7.87
N LEU A 89 5.92 21.87 -8.02
CA LEU A 89 7.25 22.21 -7.53
C LEU A 89 7.11 22.63 -6.07
N SER A 90 6.91 21.62 -5.20
CA SER A 90 6.86 21.87 -3.78
C SER A 90 8.28 21.99 -3.23
N GLY A 91 8.62 23.17 -2.76
CA GLY A 91 9.90 23.39 -2.12
C GLY A 91 10.16 24.88 -1.85
N THR A 92 10.97 25.17 -0.87
CA THR A 92 11.37 26.53 -0.53
C THR A 92 12.16 27.14 -1.70
N GLY A 93 11.59 28.16 -2.33
CA GLY A 93 12.23 28.89 -3.43
C GLY A 93 11.72 28.58 -4.83
N ALA A 94 10.77 27.66 -4.99
CA ALA A 94 9.98 27.54 -6.21
C ALA A 94 8.71 28.38 -6.04
N GLY A 95 8.52 29.38 -6.90
CA GLY A 95 7.24 30.05 -7.07
C GLY A 95 6.50 29.31 -8.19
N ASP A 96 5.29 28.89 -7.91
CA ASP A 96 4.35 28.38 -8.93
C ASP A 96 3.70 29.53 -9.69
#